data_a21938e9d38258314f098c241cab1d42
#
_entry.id   a21938e9d38258314f098c241cab1d42
#
_cell.length_a   1.000
_cell.length_b   1.000
_cell.length_c   1.000
_cell.angle_alpha   90.00
_cell.angle_beta   90.00
_cell.angle_gamma   90.00
#
_symmetry.space_group_name_H-M   'P 1'
#
loop_
_entity.id
_entity.type
_entity.pdbx_description
1 polymer ?
#
loop_
_entity_poly.entity_id
_entity_poly.type
_entity_poly.pdbx_seq_one_letter_code
_entity_poly.pdbx_strand_id
1 'polypeptide(L)'
;MPYSQVPAANCPGTGRKQKGSIPDNMKQQANKIRVALLFGSCSSEHEVSCVSAAAWADALATMPDRYEVILVGITKQGRWLKYSGSTEGMRSGSWEQDASCVPCVLSPDRSDHGLLVHSANGYELLPVDVVAPILHGKNGEDGTIQGLLELAAIPYVGCGVLASAACMDKAVANTIMDAYHVPHCHWCSAVRAEAETQRSALLTRVENRLPYPIFVKPANAGSSVGITKAHNREELNTAIDTALREDDKVVFEEFIDGQEVECAAIGNPDNPQEVRTTRPGEILAGAEFYTYDDKYKNGISKTVIPARLPDQKLDEVKTLAARAYLALGCAGLARCDFFVEHGTGRVLCNELNTLPGFTNISM
;
A
#
# COMPACT_ATOMS: atom_id res chain seq x y z
N MET A 1 -32.23 -13.68 20.90
CA MET A 1 -31.85 -14.70 21.90
C MET A 1 -30.54 -14.25 22.51
N PRO A 2 -30.43 -14.10 23.85
CA PRO A 2 -29.22 -13.57 24.47
C PRO A 2 -28.16 -14.68 24.68
N TYR A 3 -26.93 -14.37 24.42
CA TYR A 3 -25.76 -15.22 24.72
C TYR A 3 -25.54 -15.28 26.22
N SER A 4 -25.50 -16.49 26.76
CA SER A 4 -25.26 -16.82 28.15
C SER A 4 -23.80 -16.63 28.55
N GLN A 5 -23.59 -16.02 29.72
CA GLN A 5 -22.32 -15.80 30.39
C GLN A 5 -21.63 -17.12 30.77
N VAL A 6 -20.32 -17.17 30.55
CA VAL A 6 -19.41 -18.21 31.07
C VAL A 6 -18.79 -17.69 32.38
N PRO A 7 -18.76 -18.47 33.47
CA PRO A 7 -18.24 -17.99 34.75
C PRO A 7 -16.70 -18.00 34.79
N ALA A 8 -16.15 -16.97 35.45
CA ALA A 8 -14.72 -16.82 35.70
C ALA A 8 -14.21 -17.86 36.70
N ALA A 9 -13.12 -18.55 36.34
CA ALA A 9 -12.41 -19.46 37.24
C ALA A 9 -11.48 -18.68 38.20
N ASN A 10 -11.63 -18.97 39.51
CA ASN A 10 -10.76 -18.48 40.56
C ASN A 10 -9.34 -19.07 40.49
N CYS A 11 -8.32 -18.22 40.41
CA CYS A 11 -6.94 -18.62 40.71
C CYS A 11 -6.57 -18.32 42.16
N PRO A 12 -5.94 -19.26 42.90
CA PRO A 12 -5.52 -19.03 44.27
C PRO A 12 -4.23 -18.19 44.36
N GLY A 13 -4.18 -17.31 45.34
CA GLY A 13 -3.06 -16.42 45.63
C GLY A 13 -1.78 -17.15 45.99
N THR A 14 -0.65 -16.66 45.50
CA THR A 14 0.70 -17.07 45.90
C THR A 14 1.44 -15.93 46.58
N GLY A 15 2.08 -16.30 47.66
CA GLY A 15 2.69 -15.44 48.66
C GLY A 15 3.85 -14.59 48.19
N ARG A 16 4.04 -13.48 48.92
CA ARG A 16 5.23 -12.61 48.89
C ARG A 16 6.53 -13.40 48.98
N LYS A 17 7.41 -13.26 48.00
CA LYS A 17 8.83 -13.56 48.12
C LYS A 17 9.66 -12.28 48.09
N GLN A 18 10.66 -12.29 48.95
CA GLN A 18 11.61 -11.21 49.28
C GLN A 18 12.34 -10.66 48.04
N LYS A 19 12.57 -9.34 48.05
CA LYS A 19 13.47 -8.66 47.12
C LYS A 19 14.92 -9.12 47.36
N GLY A 20 15.43 -9.98 46.47
CA GLY A 20 16.86 -10.17 46.29
C GLY A 20 17.35 -9.10 45.31
N SER A 21 18.40 -8.37 45.69
CA SER A 21 19.09 -7.43 44.79
C SER A 21 19.73 -8.18 43.65
N ILE A 22 19.30 -7.91 42.41
CA ILE A 22 19.91 -8.42 41.19
C ILE A 22 21.24 -7.67 40.98
N PRO A 23 22.35 -8.38 40.70
CA PRO A 23 23.63 -7.74 40.41
C PRO A 23 23.53 -6.91 39.11
N ASP A 24 24.09 -5.69 39.12
CA ASP A 24 24.11 -4.70 38.03
C ASP A 24 24.85 -5.15 36.72
N ASN A 25 25.32 -6.38 36.64
CA ASN A 25 26.11 -6.92 35.55
C ASN A 25 25.33 -7.77 34.52
N MET A 26 24.02 -7.84 34.60
CA MET A 26 23.16 -8.36 33.55
C MET A 26 22.35 -7.21 32.92
N LYS A 27 23.01 -6.27 32.27
CA LYS A 27 22.38 -5.55 31.15
C LYS A 27 22.13 -6.62 30.10
N GLN A 28 20.91 -7.17 30.06
CA GLN A 28 20.41 -7.94 28.92
C GLN A 28 20.70 -7.06 27.69
N GLN A 29 21.61 -7.50 26.82
CA GLN A 29 21.63 -7.05 25.45
C GLN A 29 20.23 -7.34 24.92
N ALA A 30 19.40 -6.32 24.81
CA ALA A 30 18.10 -6.47 24.18
C ALA A 30 18.38 -7.03 22.79
N ASN A 31 17.89 -8.24 22.50
CA ASN A 31 18.02 -8.83 21.18
C ASN A 31 17.45 -7.83 20.18
N LYS A 32 18.25 -7.47 19.16
CA LYS A 32 17.79 -6.59 18.09
C LYS A 32 16.60 -7.23 17.39
N ILE A 33 15.65 -6.41 16.95
CA ILE A 33 14.53 -6.86 16.11
C ILE A 33 15.08 -7.09 14.69
N ARG A 34 14.98 -8.33 14.19
CA ARG A 34 15.40 -8.72 12.84
C ARG A 34 14.29 -8.37 11.86
N VAL A 35 14.53 -7.36 11.03
CA VAL A 35 13.59 -6.84 10.05
C VAL A 35 13.98 -7.37 8.66
N ALA A 36 13.19 -8.28 8.08
CA ALA A 36 13.35 -8.61 6.67
C ALA A 36 12.68 -7.51 5.82
N LEU A 37 13.49 -6.72 5.14
CA LEU A 37 13.06 -5.65 4.26
C LEU A 37 12.98 -6.17 2.83
N LEU A 38 11.76 -6.40 2.34
CA LEU A 38 11.54 -6.88 0.98
C LEU A 38 11.48 -5.72 0.00
N PHE A 39 12.11 -5.85 -1.18
CA PHE A 39 12.10 -4.83 -2.21
C PHE A 39 12.15 -5.41 -3.63
N GLY A 40 11.82 -4.60 -4.64
CA GLY A 40 11.77 -4.99 -6.03
C GLY A 40 10.38 -5.48 -6.45
N SER A 41 10.20 -6.76 -6.80
CA SER A 41 8.95 -7.38 -7.25
C SER A 41 8.79 -7.46 -8.77
N CYS A 42 7.85 -8.32 -9.21
CA CYS A 42 7.46 -8.49 -10.61
C CYS A 42 6.40 -7.46 -11.05
N SER A 43 6.45 -6.24 -10.54
CA SER A 43 5.52 -5.17 -10.88
C SER A 43 6.17 -4.10 -11.78
N SER A 44 5.34 -3.28 -12.40
CA SER A 44 5.80 -2.07 -13.11
C SER A 44 6.46 -1.04 -12.20
N GLU A 45 6.28 -1.18 -10.87
CA GLU A 45 6.81 -0.28 -9.84
C GLU A 45 8.07 -0.83 -9.15
N HIS A 46 8.75 -1.80 -9.78
CA HIS A 46 9.98 -2.43 -9.25
C HIS A 46 11.03 -1.42 -8.80
N GLU A 47 11.37 -0.45 -9.65
CA GLU A 47 12.37 0.57 -9.36
C GLU A 47 11.94 1.49 -8.20
N VAL A 48 10.66 1.82 -8.13
CA VAL A 48 10.08 2.63 -7.03
C VAL A 48 10.23 1.90 -5.71
N SER A 49 9.97 0.60 -5.70
CA SER A 49 10.17 -0.27 -4.53
C SER A 49 11.63 -0.27 -4.08
N CYS A 50 12.58 -0.38 -5.01
CA CYS A 50 14.00 -0.35 -4.68
C CYS A 50 14.42 0.99 -4.01
N VAL A 51 13.93 2.12 -4.52
CA VAL A 51 14.21 3.45 -3.95
C VAL A 51 13.56 3.63 -2.59
N SER A 52 12.29 3.26 -2.45
CA SER A 52 11.55 3.34 -1.18
C SER A 52 12.20 2.47 -0.09
N ALA A 53 12.56 1.23 -0.43
CA ALA A 53 13.20 0.32 0.51
C ALA A 53 14.61 0.78 0.90
N ALA A 54 15.36 1.41 0.00
CA ALA A 54 16.64 2.00 0.34
C ALA A 54 16.49 3.13 1.37
N ALA A 55 15.47 3.98 1.25
CA ALA A 55 15.18 5.00 2.24
C ALA A 55 14.78 4.39 3.61
N TRP A 56 14.01 3.30 3.61
CA TRP A 56 13.68 2.55 4.82
C TRP A 56 14.92 1.95 5.48
N ALA A 57 15.81 1.31 4.69
CA ALA A 57 17.05 0.73 5.19
C ALA A 57 17.95 1.80 5.83
N ASP A 58 18.11 2.96 5.19
CA ASP A 58 18.89 4.09 5.74
C ASP A 58 18.26 4.61 7.04
N ALA A 59 16.94 4.73 7.11
CA ALA A 59 16.25 5.16 8.33
C ALA A 59 16.44 4.16 9.48
N LEU A 60 16.30 2.85 9.24
CA LEU A 60 16.52 1.80 10.24
C LEU A 60 17.99 1.74 10.68
N ALA A 61 18.94 2.00 9.78
CA ALA A 61 20.37 2.06 10.08
C ALA A 61 20.74 3.17 11.07
N THR A 62 19.90 4.20 11.26
CA THR A 62 20.09 5.21 12.31
C THR A 62 19.87 4.69 13.73
N MET A 63 19.28 3.49 13.86
CA MET A 63 18.98 2.85 15.14
C MET A 63 19.59 1.44 15.21
N PRO A 64 20.93 1.30 15.07
CA PRO A 64 21.59 0.00 14.92
C PRO A 64 21.54 -0.86 16.19
N ASP A 65 21.31 -0.26 17.34
CA ASP A 65 21.15 -0.98 18.62
C ASP A 65 19.76 -1.65 18.75
N ARG A 66 18.78 -1.20 17.95
CA ARG A 66 17.40 -1.66 18.01
C ARG A 66 17.05 -2.62 16.88
N TYR A 67 17.57 -2.40 15.68
CA TYR A 67 17.20 -3.16 14.49
C TYR A 67 18.41 -3.84 13.84
N GLU A 68 18.19 -5.04 13.32
CA GLU A 68 19.03 -5.75 12.38
C GLU A 68 18.25 -5.88 11.07
N VAL A 69 18.73 -5.23 10.01
CA VAL A 69 18.03 -5.19 8.71
C VAL A 69 18.59 -6.28 7.81
N ILE A 70 17.70 -7.14 7.31
CA ILE A 70 17.98 -8.20 6.33
C ILE A 70 17.34 -7.76 5.02
N LEU A 71 18.16 -7.38 4.04
CA LEU A 71 17.67 -6.95 2.73
C LEU A 71 17.34 -8.17 1.87
N VAL A 72 16.14 -8.20 1.31
CA VAL A 72 15.67 -9.28 0.43
C VAL A 72 15.10 -8.68 -0.84
N GLY A 73 15.85 -8.78 -1.92
CA GLY A 73 15.44 -8.30 -3.24
C GLY A 73 14.68 -9.37 -4.02
N ILE A 74 13.59 -8.95 -4.66
CA ILE A 74 12.81 -9.78 -5.58
C ILE A 74 13.00 -9.23 -6.97
N THR A 75 13.61 -10.00 -7.88
CA THR A 75 13.88 -9.57 -9.25
C THR A 75 12.60 -9.43 -10.06
N LYS A 76 12.65 -8.77 -11.21
CA LYS A 76 11.51 -8.71 -12.17
C LYS A 76 11.01 -10.08 -12.64
N GLN A 77 11.86 -11.12 -12.57
CA GLN A 77 11.52 -12.50 -12.90
C GLN A 77 11.03 -13.29 -11.69
N GLY A 78 10.91 -12.67 -10.50
CA GLY A 78 10.40 -13.28 -9.29
C GLY A 78 11.43 -14.10 -8.49
N ARG A 79 12.73 -13.95 -8.75
CA ARG A 79 13.77 -14.58 -7.93
C ARG A 79 13.98 -13.80 -6.64
N TRP A 80 14.03 -14.50 -5.53
CA TRP A 80 14.29 -13.94 -4.21
C TRP A 80 15.77 -14.08 -3.87
N LEU A 81 16.39 -12.96 -3.52
CA LEU A 81 17.81 -12.86 -3.23
C LEU A 81 18.04 -12.10 -1.91
N LYS A 82 18.68 -12.76 -0.94
CA LYS A 82 19.25 -12.02 0.20
C LYS A 82 20.40 -11.18 -0.32
N TYR A 83 20.32 -9.88 -0.09
CA TYR A 83 21.29 -8.89 -0.54
C TYR A 83 22.06 -8.34 0.67
N SER A 84 23.38 -8.17 0.54
CA SER A 84 24.23 -7.62 1.62
C SER A 84 25.11 -6.46 1.16
N GLY A 85 24.77 -5.86 0.00
CA GLY A 85 25.44 -4.67 -0.52
C GLY A 85 24.85 -3.36 0.03
N SER A 86 25.14 -2.24 -0.64
CA SER A 86 24.74 -0.91 -0.21
C SER A 86 23.32 -0.51 -0.64
N THR A 87 22.72 0.45 0.06
CA THR A 87 21.43 1.06 -0.35
C THR A 87 21.55 1.82 -1.67
N GLU A 88 22.74 2.28 -2.05
CA GLU A 88 22.98 2.89 -3.35
C GLU A 88 22.86 1.87 -4.50
N GLY A 89 23.30 0.62 -4.28
CA GLY A 89 23.06 -0.47 -5.23
C GLY A 89 21.56 -0.73 -5.46
N MET A 90 20.72 -0.59 -4.42
CA MET A 90 19.27 -0.66 -4.56
C MET A 90 18.72 0.49 -5.41
N ARG A 91 19.13 1.74 -5.13
CA ARG A 91 18.68 2.94 -5.85
C ARG A 91 19.05 2.92 -7.33
N SER A 92 20.28 2.47 -7.63
CA SER A 92 20.76 2.40 -9.01
C SER A 92 20.25 1.19 -9.80
N GLY A 93 19.62 0.22 -9.12
CA GLY A 93 19.21 -1.05 -9.73
C GLY A 93 20.35 -2.02 -9.98
N SER A 94 21.59 -1.72 -9.55
CA SER A 94 22.75 -2.61 -9.74
C SER A 94 22.81 -3.78 -8.75
N TRP A 95 21.92 -3.82 -7.77
CA TRP A 95 21.89 -4.81 -6.71
C TRP A 95 21.75 -6.27 -7.21
N GLU A 96 21.03 -6.49 -8.31
CA GLU A 96 20.79 -7.84 -8.87
C GLU A 96 22.09 -8.53 -9.34
N GLN A 97 23.09 -7.74 -9.74
CA GLN A 97 24.39 -8.22 -10.22
C GLN A 97 25.45 -8.24 -9.13
N ASP A 98 25.10 -7.84 -7.89
CA ASP A 98 26.05 -7.80 -6.78
C ASP A 98 26.40 -9.21 -6.32
N ALA A 99 27.72 -9.45 -6.11
CA ALA A 99 28.23 -10.75 -5.69
C ALA A 99 27.76 -11.16 -4.29
N SER A 100 27.24 -10.25 -3.48
CA SER A 100 26.63 -10.54 -2.17
C SER A 100 25.24 -11.16 -2.26
N CYS A 101 24.63 -11.21 -3.43
CA CYS A 101 23.32 -11.80 -3.65
C CYS A 101 23.33 -13.32 -3.48
N VAL A 102 22.54 -13.81 -2.55
CA VAL A 102 22.39 -15.25 -2.27
C VAL A 102 20.91 -15.64 -2.42
N PRO A 103 20.59 -16.71 -3.18
CA PRO A 103 19.20 -17.18 -3.29
C PRO A 103 18.59 -17.47 -1.93
N CYS A 104 17.35 -17.03 -1.72
CA CYS A 104 16.61 -17.31 -0.50
C CYS A 104 15.12 -17.46 -0.80
N VAL A 105 14.37 -17.97 0.17
CA VAL A 105 12.90 -18.00 0.13
C VAL A 105 12.37 -17.72 1.53
N LEU A 106 11.22 -17.04 1.64
CA LEU A 106 10.49 -16.98 2.89
C LEU A 106 9.80 -18.34 3.10
N SER A 107 10.07 -19.00 4.22
CA SER A 107 9.40 -20.26 4.54
C SER A 107 7.94 -20.02 4.92
N PRO A 108 6.98 -20.71 4.29
CA PRO A 108 5.60 -20.70 4.73
C PRO A 108 5.36 -21.61 5.96
N ASP A 109 6.34 -22.39 6.36
CA ASP A 109 6.26 -23.24 7.56
C ASP A 109 6.39 -22.37 8.81
N ARG A 110 5.33 -22.40 9.63
CA ARG A 110 5.25 -21.59 10.85
C ARG A 110 6.34 -21.92 11.88
N SER A 111 6.92 -23.11 11.83
CA SER A 111 7.99 -23.49 12.75
C SER A 111 9.33 -22.84 12.41
N ASP A 112 9.55 -22.44 11.15
CA ASP A 112 10.80 -21.83 10.70
C ASP A 112 10.91 -20.35 11.12
N HIS A 113 9.82 -19.60 11.04
CA HIS A 113 9.79 -18.16 11.36
C HIS A 113 10.94 -17.38 10.74
N GLY A 114 11.17 -17.57 9.42
CA GLY A 114 12.35 -16.98 8.80
C GLY A 114 12.51 -17.23 7.30
N LEU A 115 13.71 -16.90 6.86
CA LEU A 115 14.18 -17.09 5.49
C LEU A 115 15.06 -18.35 5.42
N LEU A 116 14.83 -19.18 4.43
CA LEU A 116 15.74 -20.24 4.04
C LEU A 116 16.73 -19.67 3.02
N VAL A 117 17.97 -19.47 3.42
CA VAL A 117 19.04 -18.88 2.63
C VAL A 117 19.93 -20.00 2.09
N HIS A 118 20.24 -20.00 0.80
CA HIS A 118 21.10 -21.00 0.18
C HIS A 118 22.54 -20.90 0.73
N SER A 119 23.13 -22.06 1.05
CA SER A 119 24.50 -22.18 1.53
C SER A 119 25.22 -23.32 0.82
N ALA A 120 26.50 -23.52 1.10
CA ALA A 120 27.28 -24.60 0.54
C ALA A 120 26.76 -26.01 0.96
N ASN A 121 26.02 -26.07 2.06
CA ASN A 121 25.48 -27.32 2.62
C ASN A 121 23.96 -27.49 2.41
N GLY A 122 23.36 -26.70 1.52
CA GLY A 122 21.90 -26.66 1.27
C GLY A 122 21.28 -25.33 1.68
N TYR A 123 20.31 -25.34 2.59
CA TYR A 123 19.68 -24.12 3.09
C TYR A 123 19.92 -23.95 4.58
N GLU A 124 20.17 -22.72 4.98
CA GLU A 124 20.29 -22.31 6.39
C GLU A 124 19.11 -21.41 6.75
N LEU A 125 18.53 -21.66 7.93
CA LEU A 125 17.44 -20.85 8.45
C LEU A 125 18.00 -19.55 9.03
N LEU A 126 17.54 -18.42 8.50
CA LEU A 126 17.79 -17.08 9.01
C LEU A 126 16.48 -16.56 9.66
N PRO A 127 16.41 -16.54 11.01
CA PRO A 127 15.19 -16.13 11.69
C PRO A 127 14.85 -14.68 11.46
N VAL A 128 13.54 -14.35 11.36
CA VAL A 128 12.98 -13.02 11.13
C VAL A 128 11.93 -12.72 12.19
N ASP A 129 11.98 -11.54 12.79
CA ASP A 129 10.99 -11.13 13.80
C ASP A 129 9.83 -10.35 13.19
N VAL A 130 10.08 -9.60 12.11
CA VAL A 130 9.07 -8.82 11.37
C VAL A 130 9.49 -8.65 9.91
N VAL A 131 8.53 -8.61 9.01
CA VAL A 131 8.74 -8.28 7.59
C VAL A 131 8.24 -6.87 7.29
N ALA A 132 9.06 -6.07 6.60
CA ALA A 132 8.66 -4.82 5.97
C ALA A 132 8.61 -5.03 4.46
N PRO A 133 7.41 -5.31 3.88
CA PRO A 133 7.28 -5.61 2.46
C PRO A 133 7.14 -4.32 1.66
N ILE A 134 8.25 -3.60 1.44
CA ILE A 134 8.26 -2.34 0.70
C ILE A 134 8.16 -2.62 -0.81
N LEU A 135 7.04 -3.24 -1.20
CA LEU A 135 6.73 -3.69 -2.55
C LEU A 135 5.52 -2.90 -3.07
N HIS A 136 5.69 -2.18 -4.19
CA HIS A 136 4.62 -1.38 -4.76
C HIS A 136 3.89 -2.10 -5.91
N GLY A 137 2.59 -1.83 -6.02
CA GLY A 137 1.73 -2.37 -7.05
C GLY A 137 1.44 -3.87 -6.90
N LYS A 138 1.38 -4.57 -8.03
CA LYS A 138 1.02 -6.00 -8.11
C LYS A 138 1.97 -6.86 -7.27
N ASN A 139 1.40 -7.84 -6.57
CA ASN A 139 2.04 -8.74 -5.61
C ASN A 139 2.54 -8.07 -4.32
N GLY A 140 2.57 -6.75 -4.23
CA GLY A 140 2.97 -5.99 -3.04
C GLY A 140 1.79 -5.41 -2.26
N GLU A 141 0.83 -4.80 -2.98
CA GLU A 141 -0.29 -4.07 -2.40
C GLU A 141 -1.65 -4.76 -2.61
N ASP A 142 -1.68 -5.96 -3.20
CA ASP A 142 -2.90 -6.68 -3.60
C ASP A 142 -3.29 -7.86 -2.69
N GLY A 143 -2.64 -8.00 -1.54
CA GLY A 143 -2.89 -9.10 -0.60
C GLY A 143 -2.04 -10.35 -0.84
N THR A 144 -1.30 -10.43 -1.96
CA THR A 144 -0.53 -11.64 -2.33
C THR A 144 0.62 -11.89 -1.36
N ILE A 145 1.49 -10.90 -1.14
CA ILE A 145 2.61 -11.04 -0.19
C ILE A 145 2.09 -11.14 1.25
N GLN A 146 1.04 -10.42 1.59
CA GLN A 146 0.41 -10.48 2.90
C GLN A 146 -0.11 -11.90 3.19
N GLY A 147 -0.71 -12.57 2.19
CA GLY A 147 -1.15 -13.97 2.32
C GLY A 147 0.00 -14.94 2.61
N LEU A 148 1.16 -14.76 1.99
CA LEU A 148 2.36 -15.55 2.31
C LEU A 148 2.82 -15.31 3.75
N LEU A 149 2.82 -14.07 4.21
CA LEU A 149 3.23 -13.68 5.57
C LEU A 149 2.26 -14.22 6.63
N GLU A 150 0.95 -14.23 6.35
CA GLU A 150 -0.07 -14.87 7.20
C GLU A 150 0.14 -16.40 7.31
N LEU A 151 0.45 -17.06 6.20
CA LEU A 151 0.76 -18.50 6.20
C LEU A 151 1.99 -18.79 7.06
N ALA A 152 3.05 -17.98 6.92
CA ALA A 152 4.28 -18.09 7.69
C ALA A 152 4.12 -17.67 9.16
N ALA A 153 3.01 -17.03 9.54
CA ALA A 153 2.76 -16.43 10.85
C ALA A 153 3.86 -15.44 11.28
N ILE A 154 4.45 -14.69 10.35
CA ILE A 154 5.45 -13.67 10.63
C ILE A 154 4.75 -12.31 10.63
N PRO A 155 4.88 -11.50 11.69
CA PRO A 155 4.37 -10.13 11.73
C PRO A 155 4.92 -9.29 10.57
N TYR A 156 4.12 -8.38 10.03
CA TYR A 156 4.54 -7.52 8.95
C TYR A 156 4.00 -6.09 9.06
N VAL A 157 4.66 -5.17 8.38
CA VAL A 157 4.27 -3.76 8.33
C VAL A 157 3.25 -3.55 7.21
N GLY A 158 2.23 -2.75 7.48
CA GLY A 158 1.20 -2.35 6.51
C GLY A 158 -0.14 -3.05 6.72
N CYS A 159 -0.99 -2.93 5.71
CA CYS A 159 -2.35 -3.48 5.74
C CYS A 159 -2.36 -4.99 5.56
N GLY A 160 -3.39 -5.66 6.10
CA GLY A 160 -3.61 -7.09 5.95
C GLY A 160 -4.14 -7.48 4.56
N VAL A 161 -4.33 -8.79 4.36
CA VAL A 161 -4.75 -9.39 3.07
C VAL A 161 -6.00 -8.72 2.49
N LEU A 162 -7.07 -8.64 3.29
CA LEU A 162 -8.36 -8.14 2.80
C LEU A 162 -8.28 -6.66 2.40
N ALA A 163 -7.70 -5.82 3.25
CA ALA A 163 -7.59 -4.38 2.98
C ALA A 163 -6.70 -4.12 1.75
N SER A 164 -5.57 -4.81 1.63
CA SER A 164 -4.68 -4.70 0.48
C SER A 164 -5.40 -5.08 -0.83
N ALA A 165 -6.07 -6.23 -0.86
CA ALA A 165 -6.82 -6.68 -2.04
C ALA A 165 -7.99 -5.74 -2.37
N ALA A 166 -8.73 -5.29 -1.36
CA ALA A 166 -9.88 -4.40 -1.56
C ALA A 166 -9.47 -3.01 -2.05
N CYS A 167 -8.38 -2.44 -1.52
CA CYS A 167 -7.88 -1.13 -1.95
C CYS A 167 -7.27 -1.18 -3.36
N MET A 168 -6.65 -2.30 -3.75
CA MET A 168 -6.08 -2.45 -5.08
C MET A 168 -7.13 -2.48 -6.18
N ASP A 169 -8.27 -3.16 -5.94
CA ASP A 169 -9.38 -3.23 -6.89
C ASP A 169 -10.30 -2.02 -6.75
N LYS A 170 -10.17 -1.06 -7.65
CA LYS A 170 -10.92 0.21 -7.62
C LYS A 170 -12.45 0.01 -7.59
N ALA A 171 -12.96 -1.03 -8.26
CA ALA A 171 -14.41 -1.31 -8.24
C ALA A 171 -14.87 -1.84 -6.87
N VAL A 172 -14.04 -2.67 -6.22
CA VAL A 172 -14.32 -3.17 -4.85
C VAL A 172 -14.18 -2.04 -3.85
N ALA A 173 -13.10 -1.23 -3.93
CA ALA A 173 -12.89 -0.07 -3.07
C ALA A 173 -14.09 0.91 -3.15
N ASN A 174 -14.50 1.28 -4.37
CA ASN A 174 -15.64 2.16 -4.59
C ASN A 174 -16.95 1.57 -4.04
N THR A 175 -17.18 0.25 -4.20
CA THR A 175 -18.36 -0.43 -3.63
C THR A 175 -18.38 -0.35 -2.10
N ILE A 176 -17.22 -0.52 -1.46
CA ILE A 176 -17.10 -0.39 0.00
C ILE A 176 -17.31 1.07 0.41
N MET A 177 -16.72 2.02 -0.30
CA MET A 177 -16.90 3.45 -0.04
C MET A 177 -18.37 3.88 -0.16
N ASP A 178 -19.11 3.37 -1.16
CA ASP A 178 -20.55 3.57 -1.30
C ASP A 178 -21.29 3.05 -0.04
N ALA A 179 -21.00 1.82 0.39
CA ALA A 179 -21.68 1.18 1.52
C ALA A 179 -21.42 1.92 2.85
N TYR A 180 -20.25 2.49 3.02
CA TYR A 180 -19.87 3.26 4.21
C TYR A 180 -20.07 4.77 4.05
N HIS A 181 -20.68 5.21 2.96
CA HIS A 181 -20.96 6.61 2.64
C HIS A 181 -19.73 7.50 2.68
N VAL A 182 -18.56 6.99 2.28
CA VAL A 182 -17.36 7.80 2.04
C VAL A 182 -17.57 8.55 0.73
N PRO A 183 -17.55 9.89 0.70
CA PRO A 183 -17.72 10.65 -0.54
C PRO A 183 -16.61 10.31 -1.53
N HIS A 184 -16.96 9.94 -2.74
CA HIS A 184 -16.06 9.69 -3.86
C HIS A 184 -16.75 10.04 -5.19
N CYS A 185 -16.05 9.96 -6.32
CA CYS A 185 -16.60 10.29 -7.63
C CYS A 185 -17.74 9.34 -8.04
N HIS A 186 -18.62 9.77 -8.95
CA HIS A 186 -19.57 8.87 -9.59
C HIS A 186 -18.83 7.87 -10.49
N TRP A 187 -19.26 6.62 -10.44
CA TRP A 187 -18.54 5.55 -11.11
C TRP A 187 -19.45 4.41 -11.60
N CYS A 188 -18.92 3.59 -12.47
CA CYS A 188 -19.41 2.25 -12.78
C CYS A 188 -18.26 1.38 -13.28
N SER A 189 -18.50 0.08 -13.43
CA SER A 189 -17.50 -0.87 -13.91
C SER A 189 -18.08 -1.85 -14.91
N ALA A 190 -17.19 -2.53 -15.64
CA ALA A 190 -17.51 -3.66 -16.51
C ALA A 190 -16.40 -4.70 -16.46
N VAL A 191 -16.76 -5.96 -16.59
CA VAL A 191 -15.80 -7.06 -16.80
C VAL A 191 -15.52 -7.23 -18.28
N ARG A 192 -14.38 -7.84 -18.65
CA ARG A 192 -13.97 -8.13 -20.02
C ARG A 192 -15.08 -8.75 -20.84
N ALA A 193 -15.73 -9.78 -20.32
CA ALA A 193 -16.80 -10.49 -21.03
C ALA A 193 -17.96 -9.56 -21.42
N GLU A 194 -18.39 -8.62 -20.55
CA GLU A 194 -19.40 -7.62 -20.89
C GLU A 194 -18.89 -6.65 -21.96
N ALA A 195 -17.66 -6.16 -21.79
CA ALA A 195 -17.05 -5.22 -22.72
C ALA A 195 -16.86 -5.80 -24.14
N GLU A 196 -16.58 -7.09 -24.27
CA GLU A 196 -16.41 -7.78 -25.56
C GLU A 196 -17.75 -8.16 -26.21
N THR A 197 -18.74 -8.61 -25.41
CA THR A 197 -19.99 -9.16 -25.97
C THR A 197 -21.13 -8.14 -26.04
N GLN A 198 -21.07 -7.06 -25.24
CA GLN A 198 -22.17 -6.09 -25.11
C GLN A 198 -21.67 -4.63 -25.22
N ARG A 199 -20.61 -4.39 -26.03
CA ARG A 199 -19.90 -3.11 -26.14
C ARG A 199 -20.84 -1.90 -26.31
N SER A 200 -21.78 -1.97 -27.25
CA SER A 200 -22.69 -0.85 -27.53
C SER A 200 -23.61 -0.53 -26.35
N ALA A 201 -24.11 -1.57 -25.67
CA ALA A 201 -24.94 -1.42 -24.47
C ALA A 201 -24.11 -0.86 -23.30
N LEU A 202 -22.87 -1.32 -23.14
CA LEU A 202 -21.94 -0.82 -22.15
C LEU A 202 -21.67 0.67 -22.35
N LEU A 203 -21.31 1.10 -23.56
CA LEU A 203 -21.08 2.52 -23.87
C LEU A 203 -22.29 3.38 -23.50
N THR A 204 -23.49 2.95 -23.90
CA THR A 204 -24.74 3.66 -23.58
C THR A 204 -25.00 3.71 -22.05
N ARG A 205 -24.72 2.62 -21.34
CA ARG A 205 -24.86 2.57 -19.86
C ARG A 205 -23.92 3.54 -19.18
N VAL A 206 -22.65 3.62 -19.61
CA VAL A 206 -21.66 4.53 -19.09
C VAL A 206 -22.06 5.98 -19.34
N GLU A 207 -22.42 6.33 -20.56
CA GLU A 207 -22.86 7.70 -20.96
C GLU A 207 -24.13 8.17 -20.25
N ASN A 208 -25.04 7.26 -19.92
CA ASN A 208 -26.23 7.58 -19.14
C ASN A 208 -25.90 7.86 -17.65
N ARG A 209 -24.76 7.40 -17.17
CA ARG A 209 -24.35 7.53 -15.76
C ARG A 209 -23.34 8.63 -15.54
N LEU A 210 -22.43 8.87 -16.48
CA LEU A 210 -21.29 9.76 -16.32
C LEU A 210 -21.25 10.81 -17.46
N PRO A 211 -21.07 12.10 -17.12
CA PRO A 211 -20.82 13.12 -18.14
C PRO A 211 -19.38 13.02 -18.67
N TYR A 212 -19.17 13.43 -19.90
CA TYR A 212 -17.81 13.62 -20.43
C TYR A 212 -17.14 14.86 -19.83
N PRO A 213 -15.81 14.84 -19.63
CA PRO A 213 -14.91 13.74 -19.89
C PRO A 213 -15.01 12.62 -18.85
N ILE A 214 -14.75 11.37 -19.27
CA ILE A 214 -14.82 10.17 -18.43
C ILE A 214 -13.42 9.59 -18.28
N PHE A 215 -13.00 9.33 -17.04
CA PHE A 215 -11.81 8.52 -16.79
C PHE A 215 -12.12 7.03 -16.94
N VAL A 216 -11.27 6.34 -17.70
CA VAL A 216 -11.32 4.88 -17.90
C VAL A 216 -10.06 4.29 -17.33
N LYS A 217 -10.21 3.39 -16.36
CA LYS A 217 -9.08 2.84 -15.59
C LYS A 217 -9.17 1.31 -15.54
N PRO A 218 -8.07 0.56 -15.63
CA PRO A 218 -8.06 -0.84 -15.18
C PRO A 218 -8.35 -0.88 -13.68
N ALA A 219 -9.09 -1.90 -13.20
CA ALA A 219 -9.47 -1.96 -11.79
C ALA A 219 -8.26 -2.24 -10.87
N ASN A 220 -7.34 -3.12 -11.31
CA ASN A 220 -6.18 -3.59 -10.51
C ASN A 220 -4.85 -3.12 -11.15
N ALA A 221 -4.67 -1.82 -11.31
CA ALA A 221 -3.40 -1.26 -11.78
C ALA A 221 -2.99 -0.06 -10.92
N GLY A 222 -1.69 0.03 -10.63
CA GLY A 222 -1.06 1.15 -9.93
C GLY A 222 -0.46 2.17 -10.90
N SER A 223 0.07 3.26 -10.34
CA SER A 223 0.89 4.26 -11.04
C SER A 223 0.32 4.79 -12.36
N SER A 224 -0.98 4.93 -12.46
CA SER A 224 -1.69 5.48 -13.63
C SER A 224 -1.51 4.67 -14.94
N VAL A 225 -1.04 3.41 -14.89
CA VAL A 225 -0.89 2.56 -16.06
C VAL A 225 -2.26 2.21 -16.63
N GLY A 226 -2.44 2.37 -17.96
CA GLY A 226 -3.70 2.05 -18.65
C GLY A 226 -4.85 3.03 -18.40
N ILE A 227 -4.63 4.15 -17.69
CA ILE A 227 -5.64 5.19 -17.45
C ILE A 227 -5.75 6.08 -18.69
N THR A 228 -6.99 6.36 -19.10
CA THR A 228 -7.30 7.24 -20.23
C THR A 228 -8.45 8.19 -19.87
N LYS A 229 -8.38 9.45 -20.30
CA LYS A 229 -9.44 10.44 -20.21
C LYS A 229 -10.15 10.53 -21.56
N ALA A 230 -11.40 10.12 -21.64
CA ALA A 230 -12.20 10.10 -22.85
C ALA A 230 -13.14 11.30 -22.89
N HIS A 231 -13.17 12.03 -24.02
CA HIS A 231 -13.99 13.24 -24.20
C HIS A 231 -15.25 12.99 -25.03
N ASN A 232 -15.35 11.81 -25.66
CA ASN A 232 -16.47 11.42 -26.51
C ASN A 232 -16.56 9.88 -26.59
N ARG A 233 -17.62 9.39 -27.25
CA ARG A 233 -17.91 7.96 -27.37
C ARG A 233 -16.81 7.17 -28.12
N GLU A 234 -16.16 7.76 -29.10
CA GLU A 234 -15.10 7.09 -29.86
C GLU A 234 -13.84 6.89 -29.00
N GLU A 235 -13.45 7.96 -28.26
CA GLU A 235 -12.36 7.88 -27.29
C GLU A 235 -12.70 6.92 -26.15
N LEU A 236 -13.94 6.93 -25.64
CA LEU A 236 -14.40 6.00 -24.61
C LEU A 236 -14.27 4.54 -25.08
N ASN A 237 -14.67 4.26 -26.32
CA ASN A 237 -14.55 2.93 -26.90
C ASN A 237 -13.09 2.46 -26.96
N THR A 238 -12.16 3.34 -27.39
CA THR A 238 -10.73 3.05 -27.46
C THR A 238 -10.10 2.91 -26.08
N ALA A 239 -10.52 3.74 -25.12
CA ALA A 239 -10.04 3.71 -23.73
C ALA A 239 -10.36 2.40 -23.02
N ILE A 240 -11.53 1.78 -23.30
CA ILE A 240 -11.88 0.46 -22.79
C ILE A 240 -10.85 -0.59 -23.23
N ASP A 241 -10.47 -0.58 -24.50
CA ASP A 241 -9.51 -1.56 -25.02
C ASP A 241 -8.11 -1.35 -24.41
N THR A 242 -7.74 -0.10 -24.14
CA THR A 242 -6.49 0.25 -23.45
C THR A 242 -6.50 -0.30 -22.02
N ALA A 243 -7.56 -0.05 -21.26
CA ALA A 243 -7.68 -0.54 -19.88
C ALA A 243 -7.71 -2.08 -19.81
N LEU A 244 -8.38 -2.73 -20.77
CA LEU A 244 -8.47 -4.20 -20.84
C LEU A 244 -7.15 -4.90 -21.23
N ARG A 245 -6.11 -4.17 -21.66
CA ARG A 245 -4.76 -4.75 -21.82
C ARG A 245 -4.08 -5.00 -20.49
N GLU A 246 -4.46 -4.23 -19.48
CA GLU A 246 -3.84 -4.27 -18.14
C GLU A 246 -4.62 -5.14 -17.15
N ASP A 247 -5.97 -5.22 -17.30
CA ASP A 247 -6.84 -5.95 -16.38
C ASP A 247 -8.08 -6.52 -17.09
N ASP A 248 -8.72 -7.51 -16.48
CA ASP A 248 -10.01 -8.07 -16.93
C ASP A 248 -11.23 -7.28 -16.47
N LYS A 249 -11.03 -6.20 -15.70
CA LYS A 249 -12.07 -5.31 -15.20
C LYS A 249 -11.70 -3.86 -15.46
N VAL A 250 -12.68 -3.09 -15.93
CA VAL A 250 -12.56 -1.66 -16.22
C VAL A 250 -13.46 -0.86 -15.30
N VAL A 251 -12.95 0.23 -14.76
CA VAL A 251 -13.69 1.22 -13.98
C VAL A 251 -13.81 2.51 -14.77
N PHE A 252 -15.01 3.08 -14.76
CA PHE A 252 -15.34 4.36 -15.37
C PHE A 252 -15.67 5.34 -14.25
N GLU A 253 -15.06 6.52 -14.28
CA GLU A 253 -15.24 7.54 -13.24
C GLU A 253 -15.49 8.91 -13.87
N GLU A 254 -16.30 9.74 -13.21
CA GLU A 254 -16.45 11.14 -13.60
C GLU A 254 -15.12 11.89 -13.44
N PHE A 255 -14.88 12.85 -14.31
CA PHE A 255 -13.75 13.77 -14.13
C PHE A 255 -14.06 14.77 -13.02
N ILE A 256 -13.14 14.89 -12.08
CA ILE A 256 -13.20 15.90 -11.02
C ILE A 256 -12.19 17.00 -11.34
N ASP A 257 -12.66 18.20 -11.61
CA ASP A 257 -11.82 19.40 -11.69
C ASP A 257 -11.52 19.90 -10.27
N GLY A 258 -10.36 19.60 -9.74
CA GLY A 258 -10.03 19.88 -8.34
C GLY A 258 -8.55 19.76 -8.00
N GLN A 259 -8.21 20.12 -6.76
CA GLN A 259 -6.89 19.93 -6.20
C GLN A 259 -6.71 18.48 -5.77
N GLU A 260 -5.59 17.88 -6.14
CA GLU A 260 -5.17 16.56 -5.62
C GLU A 260 -4.51 16.74 -4.25
N VAL A 261 -5.03 16.01 -3.25
CA VAL A 261 -4.62 16.14 -1.84
C VAL A 261 -4.40 14.75 -1.25
N GLU A 262 -3.27 14.56 -0.60
CA GLU A 262 -2.92 13.31 0.06
C GLU A 262 -2.93 13.45 1.58
N CYS A 263 -3.39 12.42 2.29
CA CYS A 263 -3.45 12.37 3.74
C CYS A 263 -3.07 10.97 4.23
N ALA A 264 -1.98 10.84 4.98
CA ALA A 264 -1.64 9.57 5.58
C ALA A 264 -2.51 9.30 6.82
N ALA A 265 -2.88 8.02 6.98
CA ALA A 265 -3.58 7.52 8.16
C ALA A 265 -2.77 6.35 8.76
N ILE A 266 -2.70 6.31 10.08
CA ILE A 266 -2.03 5.25 10.83
C ILE A 266 -2.90 4.81 12.01
N GLY A 267 -3.03 3.50 12.22
CA GLY A 267 -3.83 2.98 13.32
C GLY A 267 -4.05 1.48 13.25
N ASN A 268 -5.00 1.05 14.08
CA ASN A 268 -5.48 -0.32 14.11
C ASN A 268 -7.00 -0.32 13.94
N PRO A 269 -7.59 -1.09 13.02
CA PRO A 269 -9.03 -1.17 12.83
C PRO A 269 -9.76 -1.75 14.06
N ASP A 270 -9.08 -2.54 14.89
CA ASP A 270 -9.63 -3.07 16.14
C ASP A 270 -9.79 -1.98 17.22
N ASN A 271 -9.11 -0.85 17.06
CA ASN A 271 -9.24 0.32 17.92
C ASN A 271 -9.41 1.61 17.09
N PRO A 272 -10.62 1.88 16.58
CA PRO A 272 -10.88 3.01 15.70
C PRO A 272 -10.51 4.38 16.29
N GLN A 273 -10.51 4.52 17.62
CA GLN A 273 -10.16 5.77 18.30
C GLN A 273 -8.65 6.08 18.27
N GLU A 274 -7.82 5.09 17.95
CA GLU A 274 -6.36 5.27 17.81
C GLU A 274 -5.95 5.66 16.37
N VAL A 275 -6.88 5.68 15.43
CA VAL A 275 -6.57 6.11 14.05
C VAL A 275 -6.21 7.59 14.05
N ARG A 276 -5.00 7.87 13.61
CA ARG A 276 -4.45 9.23 13.48
C ARG A 276 -4.20 9.54 12.02
N THR A 277 -4.46 10.78 11.63
CA THR A 277 -4.22 11.29 10.28
C THR A 277 -3.22 12.43 10.31
N THR A 278 -2.42 12.55 9.26
CA THR A 278 -1.49 13.67 9.09
C THR A 278 -2.24 14.95 8.68
N ARG A 279 -1.55 16.08 8.65
CA ARG A 279 -2.03 17.24 7.89
C ARG A 279 -1.98 16.87 6.40
N PRO A 280 -3.05 17.15 5.64
CA PRO A 280 -3.07 16.89 4.21
C PRO A 280 -2.03 17.72 3.46
N GLY A 281 -1.38 17.11 2.47
CA GLY A 281 -0.52 17.78 1.52
C GLY A 281 -1.15 17.85 0.14
N GLU A 282 -0.77 18.82 -0.67
CA GLU A 282 -1.24 19.03 -2.04
C GLU A 282 -0.17 18.60 -3.04
N ILE A 283 -0.60 17.91 -4.09
CA ILE A 283 0.22 17.59 -5.25
C ILE A 283 -0.01 18.66 -6.32
N LEU A 284 1.06 19.35 -6.70
CA LEU A 284 1.06 20.25 -7.86
C LEU A 284 1.54 19.44 -9.07
N ALA A 285 0.58 18.88 -9.83
CA ALA A 285 0.89 18.13 -11.04
C ALA A 285 1.57 19.03 -12.09
N GLY A 286 2.58 18.49 -12.76
CA GLY A 286 3.28 19.20 -13.85
C GLY A 286 2.56 19.11 -15.20
N ALA A 287 1.51 18.28 -15.32
CA ALA A 287 0.74 18.01 -16.52
C ALA A 287 -0.77 18.01 -16.23
N GLU A 288 -1.60 17.80 -17.26
CA GLU A 288 -3.07 17.79 -17.16
C GLU A 288 -3.62 16.77 -16.15
N PHE A 289 -2.87 15.67 -15.90
CA PHE A 289 -3.08 14.72 -14.80
C PHE A 289 -1.76 14.06 -14.39
N TYR A 290 -1.68 13.57 -13.16
CA TYR A 290 -0.48 13.05 -12.51
C TYR A 290 -0.10 11.66 -13.07
N THR A 291 0.74 11.64 -14.10
CA THR A 291 1.17 10.41 -14.80
C THR A 291 2.33 9.71 -14.10
N TYR A 292 2.62 8.45 -14.50
CA TYR A 292 3.80 7.70 -14.04
C TYR A 292 5.11 8.46 -14.29
N ASP A 293 5.25 9.06 -15.48
CA ASP A 293 6.46 9.80 -15.83
C ASP A 293 6.63 11.09 -15.01
N ASP A 294 5.52 11.74 -14.65
CA ASP A 294 5.55 12.90 -13.74
C ASP A 294 5.90 12.48 -12.31
N LYS A 295 5.40 11.30 -11.88
CA LYS A 295 5.69 10.75 -10.54
C LYS A 295 7.16 10.39 -10.34
N TYR A 296 7.82 9.82 -11.35
CA TYR A 296 9.10 9.14 -11.12
C TYR A 296 10.25 9.53 -12.05
N LYS A 297 9.99 10.20 -13.20
CA LYS A 297 11.03 10.52 -14.19
C LYS A 297 11.31 12.01 -14.35
N ASN A 298 10.27 12.84 -14.36
CA ASN A 298 10.40 14.24 -14.77
C ASN A 298 10.71 15.19 -13.61
N GLY A 299 10.41 14.81 -12.35
CA GLY A 299 10.65 15.63 -11.16
C GLY A 299 9.95 17.01 -11.17
N ILE A 300 8.88 17.15 -11.98
CA ILE A 300 8.20 18.44 -12.21
C ILE A 300 7.14 18.67 -11.14
N SER A 301 6.55 17.60 -10.60
CA SER A 301 5.55 17.68 -9.55
C SER A 301 6.15 18.17 -8.24
N LYS A 302 5.43 19.03 -7.54
CA LYS A 302 5.81 19.59 -6.25
C LYS A 302 4.78 19.24 -5.21
N THR A 303 5.24 18.96 -4.00
CA THR A 303 4.39 18.76 -2.83
C THR A 303 4.35 20.04 -1.98
N VAL A 304 3.18 20.36 -1.45
CA VAL A 304 2.98 21.53 -0.55
C VAL A 304 2.28 21.03 0.71
N ILE A 305 2.95 21.13 1.86
CA ILE A 305 2.41 20.70 3.15
C ILE A 305 2.42 21.89 4.12
N PRO A 306 1.27 22.26 4.69
CA PRO A 306 -0.07 21.75 4.41
C PRO A 306 -0.56 22.14 3.02
N ALA A 307 -1.56 21.42 2.49
CA ALA A 307 -2.26 21.79 1.26
C ALA A 307 -2.82 23.21 1.34
N ARG A 308 -2.87 23.91 0.22
CA ARG A 308 -3.37 25.30 0.12
C ARG A 308 -4.90 25.34 0.17
N LEU A 309 -5.45 24.87 1.27
CA LEU A 309 -6.88 24.80 1.56
C LEU A 309 -7.20 25.51 2.88
N PRO A 310 -8.44 26.00 3.06
CA PRO A 310 -8.90 26.47 4.35
C PRO A 310 -8.81 25.38 5.44
N ASP A 311 -8.52 25.74 6.69
CA ASP A 311 -8.38 24.78 7.79
C ASP A 311 -9.60 23.84 7.93
N GLN A 312 -10.81 24.35 7.71
CA GLN A 312 -12.03 23.52 7.71
C GLN A 312 -11.97 22.40 6.67
N LYS A 313 -11.41 22.65 5.48
CA LYS A 313 -11.26 21.64 4.42
C LYS A 313 -10.13 20.65 4.74
N LEU A 314 -9.04 21.12 5.34
CA LEU A 314 -7.99 20.24 5.83
C LEU A 314 -8.53 19.24 6.87
N ASP A 315 -9.37 19.71 7.81
CA ASP A 315 -9.99 18.85 8.83
C ASP A 315 -11.06 17.92 8.24
N GLU A 316 -11.79 18.34 7.20
CA GLU A 316 -12.71 17.48 6.45
C GLU A 316 -11.96 16.34 5.76
N VAL A 317 -10.84 16.61 5.07
CA VAL A 317 -9.98 15.58 4.45
C VAL A 317 -9.48 14.60 5.50
N LYS A 318 -8.96 15.06 6.65
CA LYS A 318 -8.50 14.20 7.75
C LYS A 318 -9.59 13.27 8.26
N THR A 319 -10.80 13.81 8.43
CA THR A 319 -11.96 13.05 8.91
C THR A 319 -12.37 11.98 7.90
N LEU A 320 -12.40 12.32 6.62
CA LEU A 320 -12.72 11.38 5.54
C LEU A 320 -11.62 10.35 5.34
N ALA A 321 -10.34 10.71 5.51
CA ALA A 321 -9.23 9.77 5.48
C ALA A 321 -9.34 8.71 6.58
N ALA A 322 -9.62 9.10 7.82
CA ALA A 322 -9.84 8.14 8.90
C ALA A 322 -11.06 7.23 8.62
N ARG A 323 -12.14 7.80 8.07
CA ARG A 323 -13.35 7.04 7.71
C ARG A 323 -13.09 6.05 6.58
N ALA A 324 -12.42 6.44 5.51
CA ALA A 324 -12.07 5.56 4.39
C ALA A 324 -11.12 4.44 4.83
N TYR A 325 -10.10 4.79 5.63
CA TYR A 325 -9.16 3.84 6.23
C TYR A 325 -9.88 2.75 7.04
N LEU A 326 -10.83 3.13 7.89
CA LEU A 326 -11.61 2.18 8.69
C LEU A 326 -12.59 1.36 7.84
N ALA A 327 -13.25 2.00 6.87
CA ALA A 327 -14.22 1.34 6.00
C ALA A 327 -13.57 0.22 5.17
N LEU A 328 -12.35 0.44 4.68
CA LEU A 328 -11.57 -0.54 3.91
C LEU A 328 -10.79 -1.53 4.78
N GLY A 329 -10.88 -1.42 6.12
CA GLY A 329 -10.23 -2.33 7.04
C GLY A 329 -8.69 -2.20 7.06
N CYS A 330 -8.16 -1.03 6.76
CA CYS A 330 -6.73 -0.76 6.78
C CYS A 330 -6.14 -0.92 8.19
N ALA A 331 -4.88 -1.34 8.25
CA ALA A 331 -4.07 -1.45 9.46
C ALA A 331 -2.67 -0.88 9.22
N GLY A 332 -1.98 -0.46 10.28
CA GLY A 332 -0.66 0.19 10.15
C GLY A 332 -0.79 1.51 9.39
N LEU A 333 -0.03 1.68 8.31
CA LEU A 333 0.02 2.90 7.50
C LEU A 333 -0.74 2.71 6.18
N ALA A 334 -1.55 3.71 5.81
CA ALA A 334 -2.07 3.88 4.46
C ALA A 334 -2.06 5.36 4.08
N ARG A 335 -1.95 5.68 2.77
CA ARG A 335 -2.15 7.02 2.24
C ARG A 335 -3.50 7.07 1.52
N CYS A 336 -4.30 8.06 1.91
CA CYS A 336 -5.61 8.31 1.33
C CYS A 336 -5.51 9.52 0.40
N ASP A 337 -5.84 9.34 -0.87
CA ASP A 337 -5.74 10.34 -1.91
C ASP A 337 -7.13 10.91 -2.21
N PHE A 338 -7.23 12.23 -2.32
CA PHE A 338 -8.48 12.95 -2.45
C PHE A 338 -8.43 13.97 -3.57
N PHE A 339 -9.60 14.29 -4.11
CA PHE A 339 -9.85 15.53 -4.86
C PHE A 339 -10.64 16.51 -4.00
N VAL A 340 -10.23 17.79 -4.03
CA VAL A 340 -11.05 18.89 -3.52
C VAL A 340 -11.54 19.67 -4.73
N GLU A 341 -12.79 19.45 -5.11
CA GLU A 341 -13.38 19.97 -6.34
C GLU A 341 -13.46 21.49 -6.35
N HIS A 342 -13.03 22.09 -7.44
CA HIS A 342 -13.17 23.54 -7.65
C HIS A 342 -14.66 23.95 -7.74
N GLY A 343 -14.96 25.17 -7.32
CA GLY A 343 -16.32 25.70 -7.36
C GLY A 343 -17.25 25.19 -6.27
N THR A 344 -17.37 23.86 -6.08
CA THR A 344 -18.26 23.28 -5.06
C THR A 344 -17.56 23.06 -3.72
N GLY A 345 -16.26 22.80 -3.72
CA GLY A 345 -15.48 22.44 -2.54
C GLY A 345 -15.81 21.06 -2.01
N ARG A 346 -16.43 20.15 -2.79
CA ARG A 346 -16.62 18.74 -2.40
C ARG A 346 -15.26 18.07 -2.17
N VAL A 347 -15.12 17.34 -1.07
CA VAL A 347 -13.96 16.50 -0.80
C VAL A 347 -14.32 15.06 -1.15
N LEU A 348 -13.62 14.49 -2.11
CA LEU A 348 -13.91 13.18 -2.70
C LEU A 348 -12.70 12.28 -2.58
N CYS A 349 -12.86 11.12 -1.97
CA CYS A 349 -11.82 10.10 -1.91
C CYS A 349 -11.59 9.52 -3.32
N ASN A 350 -10.33 9.45 -3.74
CA ASN A 350 -9.95 8.86 -5.01
C ASN A 350 -9.51 7.39 -4.81
N GLU A 351 -8.49 7.16 -3.98
CA GLU A 351 -7.97 5.82 -3.71
C GLU A 351 -7.25 5.76 -2.36
N LEU A 352 -7.00 4.54 -1.87
CA LEU A 352 -6.13 4.28 -0.73
C LEU A 352 -4.96 3.42 -1.15
N ASN A 353 -3.75 3.87 -0.80
CA ASN A 353 -2.50 3.15 -1.03
C ASN A 353 -2.09 2.47 0.28
N THR A 354 -2.15 1.15 0.32
CA THR A 354 -1.91 0.35 1.54
C THR A 354 -0.44 0.20 1.89
N LEU A 355 0.44 0.53 0.94
CA LEU A 355 1.87 0.70 1.14
C LEU A 355 2.37 1.86 0.27
N PRO A 356 2.27 3.12 0.75
CA PRO A 356 2.66 4.28 -0.04
C PRO A 356 4.16 4.29 -0.33
N GLY A 357 4.57 5.04 -1.35
CA GLY A 357 5.98 5.25 -1.68
C GLY A 357 6.71 6.05 -0.59
N PHE A 358 8.01 5.78 -0.44
CA PHE A 358 8.93 6.49 0.46
C PHE A 358 10.10 7.07 -0.34
N THR A 359 9.78 7.84 -1.36
CA THR A 359 10.74 8.56 -2.20
C THR A 359 10.89 10.01 -1.74
N ASN A 360 11.84 10.74 -2.31
CA ASN A 360 12.06 12.15 -1.97
C ASN A 360 10.88 13.08 -2.30
N ILE A 361 9.92 12.62 -3.10
CA ILE A 361 8.70 13.36 -3.47
C ILE A 361 7.47 12.84 -2.72
N SER A 362 7.60 11.77 -1.93
CA SER A 362 6.51 11.24 -1.10
C SER A 362 6.26 12.14 0.12
N MET A 363 4.99 12.25 0.53
CA MET A 363 4.56 13.05 1.69
C MET A 363 4.42 12.20 2.93
#